data_ffcc5f7de3ee1a0089812e13e2a2548c
#
_entry.id   ffcc5f7de3ee1a0089812e13e2a2548c
#
_cell.length_a   1.000
_cell.length_b   1.000
_cell.length_c   1.000
_cell.angle_alpha   90.00
_cell.angle_beta   90.00
_cell.angle_gamma   90.00
#
_symmetry.space_group_name_H-M   'P 1'
#
loop_
_entity.id
_entity.type
_entity.pdbx_description
1 polymer ?
#
loop_
_entity_poly.entity_id
_entity_poly.type
_entity_poly.pdbx_seq_one_letter_code
_entity_poly.pdbx_strand_id
1 'polypeptide(L)'
;MFYLSNSNKPLQRLLLATLTAFATPAAWALTDDADQPIQIHSDELVYEEKASRATYKGDVQVNQGSLKINAEMVTIEFEDDKVVRLIANGSPAYYSQKLKSDQENMQADARKIVYHTRDEKVDLEGDAHLTQEGNDFRGELIEYDIRAGRVDAASTEPERIKMTLQPKRSSDIVQQ
;
A
#
# COMPACT_ATOMS: atom_id res chain seq x y z
N MET A 1 -5.79 -37.64 -88.34
CA MET A 1 -5.86 -38.53 -87.19
C MET A 1 -5.51 -37.66 -85.96
N PHE A 2 -6.51 -37.40 -85.22
CA PHE A 2 -6.49 -36.32 -84.18
C PHE A 2 -5.96 -36.84 -82.84
N TYR A 3 -5.07 -36.09 -82.23
CA TYR A 3 -4.79 -36.28 -80.81
C TYR A 3 -4.93 -34.94 -80.09
N LEU A 4 -5.93 -34.84 -79.19
CA LEU A 4 -6.18 -33.76 -78.28
C LEU A 4 -5.36 -33.99 -77.02
N SER A 5 -4.43 -33.10 -76.76
CA SER A 5 -3.71 -33.08 -75.47
C SER A 5 -4.45 -32.16 -74.49
N ASN A 6 -5.01 -32.74 -73.43
CA ASN A 6 -5.71 -32.08 -72.41
C ASN A 6 -4.70 -31.72 -71.30
N SER A 7 -4.37 -30.43 -71.16
CA SER A 7 -3.46 -29.91 -70.10
C SER A 7 -4.26 -29.42 -68.94
N ASN A 8 -4.46 -30.27 -67.92
CA ASN A 8 -4.98 -29.87 -66.59
C ASN A 8 -3.88 -29.27 -65.81
N LYS A 9 -3.93 -27.93 -65.57
CA LYS A 9 -3.10 -27.24 -64.60
C LYS A 9 -3.86 -27.20 -63.30
N PRO A 10 -3.30 -27.73 -62.16
CA PRO A 10 -3.91 -27.53 -60.88
C PRO A 10 -3.65 -26.11 -60.37
N LEU A 11 -4.72 -25.38 -60.02
CA LEU A 11 -4.70 -24.11 -59.35
C LEU A 11 -4.10 -24.32 -57.96
N GLN A 12 -2.86 -23.91 -57.76
CA GLN A 12 -2.27 -23.77 -56.40
C GLN A 12 -2.94 -22.61 -55.67
N ARG A 13 -3.89 -22.94 -54.81
CA ARG A 13 -4.44 -21.98 -53.84
C ARG A 13 -3.40 -21.72 -52.75
N LEU A 14 -2.75 -20.57 -52.85
CA LEU A 14 -1.85 -20.05 -51.85
C LEU A 14 -2.69 -19.61 -50.61
N LEU A 15 -2.73 -20.46 -49.57
CA LEU A 15 -3.39 -20.18 -48.33
C LEU A 15 -2.44 -19.31 -47.51
N LEU A 16 -2.66 -17.97 -47.53
CA LEU A 16 -1.93 -17.00 -46.72
C LEU A 16 -2.47 -17.08 -45.29
N ALA A 17 -1.79 -17.87 -44.43
CA ALA A 17 -2.09 -17.92 -43.01
C ALA A 17 -1.55 -16.63 -42.33
N THR A 18 -2.42 -15.67 -42.08
CA THR A 18 -2.12 -14.50 -41.29
C THR A 18 -2.03 -14.91 -39.82
N LEU A 19 -0.81 -15.08 -39.32
CA LEU A 19 -0.50 -15.27 -37.89
C LEU A 19 -0.70 -13.93 -37.16
N THR A 20 -1.89 -13.68 -36.66
CA THR A 20 -2.17 -12.57 -35.75
C THR A 20 -1.53 -12.87 -34.41
N ALA A 21 -0.34 -12.29 -34.15
CA ALA A 21 0.28 -12.28 -32.84
C ALA A 21 -0.60 -11.44 -31.88
N PHE A 22 -1.38 -12.11 -31.03
CA PHE A 22 -2.03 -11.47 -29.87
C PHE A 22 -0.92 -11.04 -28.90
N ALA A 23 -0.50 -9.78 -28.98
CA ALA A 23 0.27 -9.15 -27.93
C ALA A 23 -0.67 -8.97 -26.73
N THR A 24 -0.63 -9.90 -25.77
CA THR A 24 -1.27 -9.73 -24.47
C THR A 24 -0.57 -8.58 -23.77
N PRO A 25 -1.27 -7.49 -23.41
CA PRO A 25 -0.67 -6.48 -22.53
C PRO A 25 -0.29 -7.20 -21.23
N ALA A 26 0.98 -7.17 -20.86
CA ALA A 26 1.42 -7.57 -19.53
C ALA A 26 0.76 -6.61 -18.55
N ALA A 27 -0.34 -7.01 -17.94
CA ALA A 27 -0.91 -6.31 -16.80
C ALA A 27 0.17 -6.35 -15.71
N TRP A 28 0.77 -5.22 -15.42
CA TRP A 28 1.65 -5.05 -14.28
C TRP A 28 0.75 -5.12 -13.06
N ALA A 29 0.61 -6.30 -12.48
CA ALA A 29 -0.03 -6.45 -11.18
C ALA A 29 0.80 -5.61 -10.20
N LEU A 30 0.21 -4.58 -9.59
CA LEU A 30 0.80 -3.96 -8.42
C LEU A 30 0.91 -5.06 -7.37
N THR A 31 2.13 -5.37 -6.99
CA THR A 31 2.39 -6.27 -5.87
C THR A 31 1.90 -5.55 -4.62
N ASP A 32 1.03 -6.18 -3.84
CA ASP A 32 0.56 -5.66 -2.56
C ASP A 32 1.78 -5.43 -1.65
N ASP A 33 1.81 -4.33 -0.91
CA ASP A 33 2.88 -4.06 0.05
C ASP A 33 3.04 -5.20 1.05
N ALA A 34 1.94 -5.86 1.43
CA ALA A 34 1.93 -6.98 2.36
C ALA A 34 2.73 -8.20 1.86
N ASP A 35 2.91 -8.36 0.55
CA ASP A 35 3.69 -9.45 -0.06
C ASP A 35 5.19 -9.11 -0.17
N GLN A 36 5.57 -7.85 0.12
CA GLN A 36 6.96 -7.42 0.07
C GLN A 36 7.71 -7.77 1.36
N PRO A 37 9.03 -8.05 1.29
CA PRO A 37 9.82 -8.27 2.49
C PRO A 37 9.87 -7.01 3.35
N ILE A 38 9.75 -7.20 4.67
CA ILE A 38 9.95 -6.13 5.66
C ILE A 38 11.45 -5.94 5.88
N GLN A 39 11.94 -4.73 5.64
CA GLN A 39 13.31 -4.33 5.90
C GLN A 39 13.35 -3.36 7.07
N ILE A 40 14.23 -3.62 8.05
CA ILE A 40 14.32 -2.81 9.27
C ILE A 40 15.79 -2.41 9.49
N HIS A 41 15.97 -1.12 9.80
CA HIS A 41 17.24 -0.55 10.27
C HIS A 41 17.02 0.04 11.65
N SER A 42 17.93 -0.18 12.59
CA SER A 42 17.89 0.33 13.96
C SER A 42 19.28 0.20 14.59
N ASP A 43 19.51 0.86 15.71
CA ASP A 43 20.74 0.72 16.50
C ASP A 43 20.73 -0.54 17.35
N GLU A 44 19.57 -0.96 17.88
CA GLU A 44 19.43 -2.08 18.79
C GLU A 44 18.26 -2.98 18.39
N LEU A 45 18.39 -4.29 18.66
CA LEU A 45 17.33 -5.30 18.52
C LEU A 45 17.30 -6.18 19.78
N VAL A 46 16.11 -6.37 20.33
CA VAL A 46 15.80 -7.39 21.33
C VAL A 46 14.73 -8.31 20.75
N TYR A 47 15.03 -9.60 20.63
CA TYR A 47 14.07 -10.61 20.18
C TYR A 47 13.69 -11.52 21.35
N GLU A 48 12.40 -11.60 21.64
CA GLU A 48 11.82 -12.40 22.72
C GLU A 48 10.97 -13.53 22.13
N GLU A 49 11.60 -14.69 21.87
CA GLU A 49 10.95 -15.83 21.22
C GLU A 49 9.67 -16.28 21.96
N LYS A 50 9.72 -16.40 23.30
CA LYS A 50 8.56 -16.81 24.10
C LYS A 50 7.40 -15.80 24.06
N ALA A 51 7.70 -14.52 23.83
CA ALA A 51 6.72 -13.48 23.70
C ALA A 51 6.29 -13.23 22.25
N SER A 52 6.89 -13.98 21.31
CA SER A 52 6.69 -13.79 19.87
C SER A 52 6.79 -12.33 19.46
N ARG A 53 7.89 -11.66 19.90
CA ARG A 53 8.04 -10.21 19.76
C ARG A 53 9.48 -9.83 19.48
N ALA A 54 9.66 -8.86 18.55
CA ALA A 54 10.93 -8.20 18.29
C ALA A 54 10.80 -6.70 18.58
N THR A 55 11.71 -6.12 19.37
CA THR A 55 11.76 -4.70 19.69
C THR A 55 13.03 -4.09 19.14
N TYR A 56 12.87 -3.10 18.28
CA TYR A 56 13.92 -2.32 17.65
C TYR A 56 13.98 -0.94 18.29
N LYS A 57 15.18 -0.38 18.52
CA LYS A 57 15.38 0.94 19.14
C LYS A 57 16.49 1.71 18.44
N GLY A 58 16.37 3.05 18.47
CA GLY A 58 17.34 3.99 17.92
C GLY A 58 17.14 4.19 16.42
N ASP A 59 16.66 5.36 16.02
CA ASP A 59 16.42 5.78 14.63
C ASP A 59 15.85 4.65 13.74
N VAL A 60 14.74 4.05 14.21
CA VAL A 60 14.17 2.86 13.57
C VAL A 60 13.49 3.23 12.28
N GLN A 61 13.88 2.56 11.19
CA GLN A 61 13.29 2.70 9.88
C GLN A 61 12.76 1.34 9.41
N VAL A 62 11.47 1.26 9.15
CA VAL A 62 10.80 0.06 8.60
C VAL A 62 10.32 0.37 7.20
N ASN A 63 10.62 -0.50 6.23
CA ASN A 63 10.18 -0.40 4.85
C ASN A 63 9.55 -1.73 4.41
N GLN A 64 8.36 -1.68 3.79
CA GLN A 64 7.70 -2.81 3.16
C GLN A 64 6.93 -2.34 1.94
N GLY A 65 7.47 -2.57 0.74
CA GLY A 65 6.92 -1.99 -0.48
C GLY A 65 6.87 -0.45 -0.42
N SER A 66 5.69 0.14 -0.47
CA SER A 66 5.49 1.58 -0.34
C SER A 66 5.33 2.06 1.11
N LEU A 67 5.04 1.11 2.04
CA LEU A 67 4.93 1.39 3.47
C LEU A 67 6.29 1.81 4.04
N LYS A 68 6.30 2.91 4.78
CA LYS A 68 7.46 3.41 5.54
C LYS A 68 7.04 3.83 6.93
N ILE A 69 7.79 3.40 7.94
CA ILE A 69 7.64 3.84 9.32
C ILE A 69 9.00 4.34 9.81
N ASN A 70 9.02 5.52 10.43
CA ASN A 70 10.19 6.05 11.13
C ASN A 70 9.81 6.37 12.57
N ALA A 71 10.59 5.89 13.54
CA ALA A 71 10.28 6.01 14.95
C ALA A 71 11.53 5.88 15.84
N GLU A 72 11.42 6.25 17.09
CA GLU A 72 12.46 6.01 18.10
C GLU A 72 12.51 4.53 18.51
N MET A 73 11.34 3.87 18.52
CA MET A 73 11.21 2.46 18.86
C MET A 73 10.09 1.82 18.04
N VAL A 74 10.32 0.62 17.53
CA VAL A 74 9.30 -0.20 16.86
C VAL A 74 9.27 -1.59 17.50
N THR A 75 8.09 -2.02 17.89
CA THR A 75 7.83 -3.39 18.35
C THR A 75 7.03 -4.12 17.29
N ILE A 76 7.50 -5.30 16.89
CA ILE A 76 6.80 -6.20 15.96
C ILE A 76 6.30 -7.39 16.74
N GLU A 77 5.02 -7.70 16.60
CA GLU A 77 4.38 -8.85 17.19
C GLU A 77 4.06 -9.89 16.12
N PHE A 78 4.30 -11.15 16.46
CA PHE A 78 4.11 -12.29 15.58
C PHE A 78 3.02 -13.21 16.13
N GLU A 79 2.29 -13.85 15.23
CA GLU A 79 1.37 -14.96 15.51
C GLU A 79 1.54 -15.99 14.39
N ASP A 80 1.84 -17.24 14.76
CA ASP A 80 2.12 -18.32 13.80
C ASP A 80 3.18 -17.90 12.74
N ASP A 81 4.30 -17.34 13.22
CA ASP A 81 5.42 -16.82 12.41
C ASP A 81 5.06 -15.69 11.41
N LYS A 82 3.86 -15.12 11.53
CA LYS A 82 3.42 -13.99 10.73
C LYS A 82 3.40 -12.71 11.54
N VAL A 83 3.84 -11.63 10.92
CA VAL A 83 3.71 -10.30 11.53
C VAL A 83 2.22 -9.95 11.57
N VAL A 84 1.71 -9.67 12.78
CA VAL A 84 0.31 -9.29 12.98
C VAL A 84 0.17 -7.81 13.36
N ARG A 85 1.22 -7.22 13.96
CA ARG A 85 1.17 -5.84 14.42
C ARG A 85 2.56 -5.20 14.45
N LEU A 86 2.64 -3.95 14.01
CA LEU A 86 3.79 -3.08 14.21
C LEU A 86 3.35 -1.93 15.11
N ILE A 87 4.09 -1.68 16.18
CA ILE A 87 3.82 -0.61 17.14
C ILE A 87 5.03 0.33 17.12
N ALA A 88 4.85 1.52 16.59
CA ALA A 88 5.88 2.55 16.50
C ALA A 88 5.64 3.63 17.55
N ASN A 89 6.68 3.98 18.30
CA ASN A 89 6.66 5.05 19.30
C ASN A 89 7.75 6.07 18.94
N GLY A 90 7.39 7.35 19.03
CA GLY A 90 8.30 8.47 18.73
C GLY A 90 7.75 9.79 19.20
N SER A 91 8.50 10.86 18.92
CA SER A 91 8.15 12.23 19.35
C SER A 91 8.18 13.22 18.17
N PRO A 92 7.40 13.01 17.07
CA PRO A 92 6.47 11.89 16.78
C PRO A 92 7.10 10.70 16.05
N ALA A 93 6.37 9.58 15.99
CA ALA A 93 6.56 8.55 15.01
C ALA A 93 5.86 8.96 13.69
N TYR A 94 6.39 8.48 12.55
CA TYR A 94 5.87 8.79 11.21
C TYR A 94 5.48 7.52 10.47
N TYR A 95 4.41 7.61 9.70
CA TYR A 95 3.90 6.56 8.82
C TYR A 95 3.61 7.13 7.45
N SER A 96 3.96 6.41 6.38
CA SER A 96 3.48 6.74 5.04
C SER A 96 3.30 5.47 4.20
N GLN A 97 2.28 5.47 3.34
CA GLN A 97 1.98 4.38 2.42
C GLN A 97 1.23 4.89 1.20
N LYS A 98 1.48 4.28 0.04
CA LYS A 98 0.67 4.48 -1.18
C LYS A 98 -0.51 3.52 -1.14
N LEU A 99 -1.71 4.04 -1.11
CA LEU A 99 -2.91 3.20 -1.02
C LEU A 99 -3.40 2.69 -2.39
N LYS A 100 -3.04 3.39 -3.48
CA LYS A 100 -3.34 3.00 -4.88
C LYS A 100 -2.29 3.61 -5.81
N SER A 101 -2.12 3.04 -7.02
CA SER A 101 -1.03 3.37 -7.95
C SER A 101 -0.93 4.83 -8.37
N ASP A 102 -2.05 5.56 -8.41
CA ASP A 102 -2.11 6.93 -8.94
C ASP A 102 -2.59 7.95 -7.90
N GLN A 103 -2.70 7.56 -6.62
CA GLN A 103 -3.16 8.45 -5.56
C GLN A 103 -2.00 8.95 -4.71
N GLU A 104 -2.20 10.11 -4.10
CA GLU A 104 -1.29 10.69 -3.13
C GLU A 104 -1.03 9.72 -1.98
N ASN A 105 0.17 9.80 -1.41
CA ASN A 105 0.53 8.99 -0.25
C ASN A 105 -0.37 9.37 0.93
N MET A 106 -0.85 8.37 1.65
CA MET A 106 -1.28 8.55 3.01
C MET A 106 -0.05 8.87 3.87
N GLN A 107 -0.15 9.88 4.70
CA GLN A 107 0.89 10.26 5.66
C GLN A 107 0.26 10.46 7.02
N ALA A 108 0.91 9.98 8.07
CA ALA A 108 0.45 10.15 9.42
C ALA A 108 1.63 10.36 10.38
N ASP A 109 1.38 11.10 11.44
CA ASP A 109 2.26 11.23 12.58
C ASP A 109 1.49 11.22 13.91
N ALA A 110 2.08 10.62 14.92
CA ALA A 110 1.53 10.53 16.28
C ALA A 110 2.62 10.14 17.27
N ARG A 111 2.36 10.26 18.57
CA ARG A 111 3.28 9.72 19.58
C ARG A 111 3.38 8.20 19.53
N LYS A 112 2.28 7.53 19.18
CA LYS A 112 2.23 6.09 18.97
C LYS A 112 1.40 5.77 17.73
N ILE A 113 1.92 4.90 16.87
CA ILE A 113 1.25 4.39 15.68
C ILE A 113 1.18 2.87 15.80
N VAL A 114 -0.01 2.29 15.62
CA VAL A 114 -0.21 0.85 15.59
C VAL A 114 -0.74 0.45 14.22
N TYR A 115 0.05 -0.32 13.48
CA TYR A 115 -0.39 -0.89 12.20
C TYR A 115 -0.78 -2.36 12.39
N HIS A 116 -2.03 -2.68 12.14
CA HIS A 116 -2.62 -4.02 12.16
C HIS A 116 -2.54 -4.61 10.75
N THR A 117 -1.56 -5.48 10.51
CA THR A 117 -1.26 -5.97 9.16
C THR A 117 -2.37 -6.84 8.57
N ARG A 118 -3.06 -7.62 9.42
CA ARG A 118 -4.14 -8.53 9.00
C ARG A 118 -5.43 -7.78 8.63
N ASP A 119 -5.74 -6.74 9.39
CA ASP A 119 -6.97 -5.96 9.26
C ASP A 119 -6.80 -4.75 8.35
N GLU A 120 -5.56 -4.41 7.97
CA GLU A 120 -5.20 -3.20 7.22
C GLU A 120 -5.74 -1.93 7.90
N LYS A 121 -5.46 -1.80 9.22
CA LYS A 121 -5.87 -0.65 10.02
C LYS A 121 -4.67 0.03 10.63
N VAL A 122 -4.78 1.34 10.78
CA VAL A 122 -3.78 2.17 11.45
C VAL A 122 -4.46 2.95 12.57
N ASP A 123 -3.96 2.77 13.80
CA ASP A 123 -4.37 3.56 14.96
C ASP A 123 -3.26 4.57 15.26
N LEU A 124 -3.63 5.83 15.40
CA LEU A 124 -2.76 6.96 15.72
C LEU A 124 -3.18 7.48 17.10
N GLU A 125 -2.26 7.45 18.06
CA GLU A 125 -2.52 7.85 19.43
C GLU A 125 -1.56 8.97 19.87
N GLY A 126 -2.11 10.04 20.41
CA GLY A 126 -1.37 11.18 20.97
C GLY A 126 -0.88 12.17 19.91
N ASP A 127 -1.46 13.38 19.92
CA ASP A 127 -1.20 14.43 18.95
C ASP A 127 -1.32 13.92 17.48
N ALA A 128 -2.33 13.06 17.26
CA ALA A 128 -2.51 12.35 16.01
C ALA A 128 -2.83 13.29 14.84
N HIS A 129 -2.15 13.06 13.73
CA HIS A 129 -2.34 13.78 12.48
C HIS A 129 -2.33 12.78 11.32
N LEU A 130 -3.32 12.90 10.43
CA LEU A 130 -3.46 12.08 9.22
C LEU A 130 -3.73 12.99 8.02
N THR A 131 -2.94 12.83 6.98
CA THR A 131 -3.18 13.47 5.68
C THR A 131 -3.42 12.40 4.62
N GLN A 132 -4.53 12.53 3.90
CA GLN A 132 -4.91 11.63 2.82
C GLN A 132 -5.66 12.39 1.73
N GLU A 133 -5.24 12.23 0.47
CA GLU A 133 -5.87 12.88 -0.69
C GLU A 133 -6.08 14.40 -0.50
N GLY A 134 -5.13 15.07 0.18
CA GLY A 134 -5.22 16.50 0.51
C GLY A 134 -6.16 16.84 1.68
N ASN A 135 -6.86 15.85 2.25
CA ASN A 135 -7.63 16.04 3.48
C ASN A 135 -6.73 15.91 4.70
N ASP A 136 -6.94 16.74 5.70
CA ASP A 136 -6.14 16.81 6.93
C ASP A 136 -7.04 16.56 8.14
N PHE A 137 -6.65 15.62 9.00
CA PHE A 137 -7.36 15.22 10.21
C PHE A 137 -6.43 15.33 11.40
N ARG A 138 -6.90 15.93 12.49
CA ARG A 138 -6.13 16.06 13.75
C ARG A 138 -7.01 15.76 14.95
N GLY A 139 -6.43 15.03 15.92
CA GLY A 139 -7.11 14.65 17.15
C GLY A 139 -6.18 13.93 18.12
N GLU A 140 -6.69 13.50 19.26
CA GLU A 140 -5.92 12.67 20.20
C GLU A 140 -5.85 11.22 19.76
N LEU A 141 -6.90 10.71 19.12
CA LEU A 141 -7.01 9.37 18.56
C LEU A 141 -7.59 9.46 17.15
N ILE A 142 -6.93 8.80 16.19
CA ILE A 142 -7.44 8.61 14.82
C ILE A 142 -7.29 7.14 14.48
N GLU A 143 -8.39 6.49 14.12
CA GLU A 143 -8.40 5.14 13.57
C GLU A 143 -8.68 5.21 12.08
N TYR A 144 -7.82 4.61 11.26
CA TYR A 144 -7.99 4.56 9.81
C TYR A 144 -8.08 3.12 9.32
N ASP A 145 -9.24 2.76 8.77
CA ASP A 145 -9.46 1.51 8.06
C ASP A 145 -9.09 1.71 6.58
N ILE A 146 -7.92 1.20 6.18
CA ILE A 146 -7.36 1.37 4.82
C ILE A 146 -8.28 0.69 3.79
N ARG A 147 -8.78 -0.50 4.11
CA ARG A 147 -9.62 -1.29 3.20
C ARG A 147 -10.97 -0.64 2.98
N ALA A 148 -11.58 -0.11 4.03
CA ALA A 148 -12.87 0.58 3.97
C ALA A 148 -12.74 2.05 3.54
N GLY A 149 -11.54 2.64 3.58
CA GLY A 149 -11.32 4.07 3.35
C GLY A 149 -12.00 4.93 4.41
N ARG A 150 -12.11 4.45 5.67
CA ARG A 150 -12.84 5.10 6.75
C ARG A 150 -11.92 5.64 7.81
N VAL A 151 -12.12 6.91 8.15
CA VAL A 151 -11.44 7.60 9.26
C VAL A 151 -12.43 7.80 10.40
N ASP A 152 -12.10 7.31 11.59
CA ASP A 152 -12.78 7.61 12.84
C ASP A 152 -11.80 8.43 13.71
N ALA A 153 -12.23 9.60 14.20
CA ALA A 153 -11.40 10.46 15.02
C ALA A 153 -12.09 10.78 16.35
N ALA A 154 -11.32 10.76 17.43
CA ALA A 154 -11.78 11.12 18.77
C ALA A 154 -10.79 12.08 19.43
N SER A 155 -11.29 12.92 20.32
CA SER A 155 -10.50 13.84 21.11
C SER A 155 -11.00 13.82 22.54
N THR A 156 -10.08 13.99 23.48
CA THR A 156 -10.40 14.21 24.90
C THR A 156 -10.43 15.72 25.19
N GLU A 157 -11.39 16.18 25.95
CA GLU A 157 -11.45 17.61 26.33
C GLU A 157 -10.15 18.05 27.06
N PRO A 158 -9.65 19.26 26.78
CA PRO A 158 -10.26 20.39 26.05
C PRO A 158 -9.98 20.41 24.54
N GLU A 159 -9.23 19.48 23.99
CA GLU A 159 -8.88 19.45 22.58
C GLU A 159 -10.07 19.01 21.74
N ARG A 160 -10.17 19.58 20.53
CA ARG A 160 -11.23 19.25 19.57
C ARG A 160 -10.62 18.66 18.31
N ILE A 161 -11.36 17.76 17.67
CA ILE A 161 -11.02 17.27 16.34
C ILE A 161 -11.00 18.46 15.37
N LYS A 162 -9.95 18.54 14.56
CA LYS A 162 -9.84 19.50 13.46
C LYS A 162 -9.78 18.73 12.15
N MET A 163 -10.58 19.14 11.18
CA MET A 163 -10.60 18.54 9.86
C MET A 163 -10.60 19.64 8.81
N THR A 164 -9.73 19.50 7.82
CA THR A 164 -9.70 20.34 6.63
C THR A 164 -9.94 19.46 5.41
N LEU A 165 -10.95 19.79 4.62
CA LEU A 165 -11.29 19.07 3.39
C LEU A 165 -10.83 19.87 2.17
N GLN A 166 -10.18 19.23 1.22
CA GLN A 166 -9.88 19.81 -0.10
C GLN A 166 -10.99 19.46 -1.07
N PRO A 167 -11.81 20.42 -1.55
CA PRO A 167 -12.82 20.14 -2.55
C PRO A 167 -12.16 19.71 -3.86
N LYS A 168 -12.55 18.56 -4.42
CA LYS A 168 -12.12 18.14 -5.76
C LYS A 168 -12.65 19.15 -6.79
N ARG A 169 -11.77 19.70 -7.62
CA ARG A 169 -12.17 20.60 -8.71
C ARG A 169 -12.85 19.78 -9.80
N SER A 170 -13.86 20.35 -10.45
CA SER A 170 -14.59 19.68 -11.54
C SER A 170 -13.71 19.31 -12.75
N SER A 171 -12.50 19.88 -12.85
CA SER A 171 -11.49 19.55 -13.87
C SER A 171 -10.87 18.14 -13.69
N ASP A 172 -10.94 17.59 -12.48
CA ASP A 172 -10.30 16.31 -12.16
C ASP A 172 -11.23 15.11 -12.46
N ILE A 173 -12.48 15.39 -12.83
CA ILE A 173 -13.52 14.39 -13.13
C ILE A 173 -13.52 13.99 -14.62
N VAL A 174 -12.81 14.73 -15.50
CA VAL A 174 -12.91 14.57 -16.97
C VAL A 174 -11.82 13.65 -17.54
N GLN A 175 -10.93 13.08 -16.74
CA GLN A 175 -9.82 12.22 -17.19
C GLN A 175 -9.90 10.77 -16.66
N GLN A 176 -11.10 10.22 -16.57
CA GLN A 176 -11.28 8.78 -16.37
C GLN A 176 -11.95 8.15 -17.59
#